data_b53ff83210fb43ae87580f93be34370a
#
_entry.id   b53ff83210fb43ae87580f93be34370a
#
_cell.length_a   1.000
_cell.length_b   1.000
_cell.length_c   1.000
_cell.angle_alpha   90.00
_cell.angle_beta   90.00
_cell.angle_gamma   90.00
#
_symmetry.space_group_name_H-M   'P 1'
#
loop_
_entity.id
_entity.type
_entity.pdbx_description
1 polymer ?
#
loop_
_entity_poly.entity_id
_entity_poly.type
_entity_poly.pdbx_seq_one_letter_code
_entity_poly.pdbx_strand_id
1 'polypeptide(L)'
;MQFYDGQFDDARLAVALMRTAHDQGALTLNYMPVTGIEYRGGWIQSVTATDKETGEEFRIRTKMVFNAAGAWVDPIRRMIDPEASTLVQVSRGSHILLDKSFMPGETGMLIPKTRDGRVLFAIPWHDMLLVGTTDVEQREADFDPKVSDEEIDFMIETASGYLDKPITRADVKATFAGLRPLFNPQATGSAGGTAKVSREHAVLPEFGNMITVTGGKWTAYRKMAEHAMTEATLRHQRLAAHFAAAR
;
A
#
# COMPACT_ATOMS: atom_id res chain seq x y z
N MET A 1 11.91 -26.97 -8.33
CA MET A 1 12.43 -25.86 -9.16
C MET A 1 13.08 -24.87 -8.21
N GLN A 2 14.28 -24.40 -8.50
CA GLN A 2 14.98 -23.36 -7.75
C GLN A 2 15.04 -22.09 -8.61
N PHE A 3 14.74 -20.93 -7.99
CA PHE A 3 14.86 -19.61 -8.63
C PHE A 3 15.40 -18.61 -7.60
N TYR A 4 15.86 -17.47 -8.08
CA TYR A 4 16.38 -16.39 -7.24
C TYR A 4 15.43 -15.20 -7.31
N ASP A 5 15.20 -14.55 -6.17
CA ASP A 5 14.41 -13.33 -6.07
C ASP A 5 15.03 -12.38 -5.06
N GLY A 6 14.64 -11.11 -5.11
CA GLY A 6 15.11 -10.09 -4.18
C GLY A 6 14.29 -10.06 -2.91
N GLN A 7 14.96 -9.90 -1.78
CA GLN A 7 14.33 -9.69 -0.47
C GLN A 7 14.86 -8.41 0.15
N PHE A 8 14.00 -7.65 0.79
CA PHE A 8 14.39 -6.43 1.51
C PHE A 8 13.48 -6.23 2.73
N ASP A 9 13.95 -5.44 3.66
CA ASP A 9 13.19 -5.00 4.83
C ASP A 9 12.31 -3.80 4.42
N ASP A 10 11.00 -4.01 4.35
CA ASP A 10 10.00 -3.04 3.90
C ASP A 10 10.04 -1.74 4.70
N ALA A 11 10.11 -1.86 6.02
CA ALA A 11 10.12 -0.71 6.93
C ALA A 11 11.42 0.09 6.81
N ARG A 12 12.56 -0.60 6.73
CA ARG A 12 13.86 0.06 6.52
C ARG A 12 13.94 0.77 5.18
N LEU A 13 13.41 0.17 4.12
CA LEU A 13 13.35 0.82 2.81
C LEU A 13 12.48 2.07 2.86
N ALA A 14 11.32 2.04 3.53
CA ALA A 14 10.45 3.21 3.68
C ALA A 14 11.18 4.35 4.42
N VAL A 15 11.85 4.06 5.53
CA VAL A 15 12.66 5.05 6.27
C VAL A 15 13.81 5.59 5.41
N ALA A 16 14.49 4.73 4.65
CA ALA A 16 15.57 5.15 3.77
C ALA A 16 15.07 6.10 2.66
N LEU A 17 13.89 5.82 2.08
CA LEU A 17 13.26 6.69 1.09
C LEU A 17 12.84 8.04 1.69
N MET A 18 12.28 8.06 2.89
CA MET A 18 11.94 9.31 3.58
C MET A 18 13.18 10.16 3.85
N ARG A 19 14.27 9.56 4.32
CA ARG A 19 15.55 10.24 4.53
C ARG A 19 16.11 10.79 3.22
N THR A 20 16.11 9.98 2.16
CA THR A 20 16.55 10.41 0.83
C THR A 20 15.70 11.57 0.31
N ALA A 21 14.39 11.54 0.49
CA ALA A 21 13.52 12.65 0.11
C ALA A 21 13.87 13.94 0.89
N HIS A 22 14.10 13.81 2.19
CA HIS A 22 14.54 14.93 3.03
C HIS A 22 15.88 15.52 2.54
N ASP A 23 16.87 14.66 2.26
CA ASP A 23 18.19 15.06 1.75
C ASP A 23 18.10 15.78 0.37
N GLN A 24 17.02 15.49 -0.39
CA GLN A 24 16.68 16.18 -1.64
C GLN A 24 15.82 17.43 -1.44
N GLY A 25 15.62 17.89 -0.21
CA GLY A 25 14.90 19.11 0.14
C GLY A 25 13.38 18.94 0.32
N ALA A 26 12.86 17.73 0.38
CA ALA A 26 11.47 17.53 0.73
C ALA A 26 11.25 17.66 2.25
N LEU A 27 10.12 18.25 2.64
CA LEU A 27 9.65 18.20 4.03
C LEU A 27 8.86 16.92 4.24
N THR A 28 9.42 16.01 5.02
CA THR A 28 8.79 14.72 5.38
C THR A 28 8.30 14.78 6.82
N LEU A 29 6.98 14.62 7.01
CA LEU A 29 6.34 14.69 8.33
C LEU A 29 5.49 13.45 8.55
N ASN A 30 5.65 12.82 9.70
CA ASN A 30 4.76 11.79 10.23
C ASN A 30 3.78 12.43 11.23
N TYR A 31 2.77 11.67 11.66
CA TYR A 31 1.69 12.13 12.54
C TYR A 31 0.91 13.36 12.03
N MET A 32 0.94 13.59 10.72
CA MET A 32 0.32 14.73 10.05
C MET A 32 -0.76 14.26 9.04
N PRO A 33 -1.89 13.68 9.48
CA PRO A 33 -2.97 13.32 8.58
C PRO A 33 -3.54 14.53 7.86
N VAL A 34 -3.91 14.34 6.60
CA VAL A 34 -4.74 15.30 5.87
C VAL A 34 -6.15 15.20 6.43
N THR A 35 -6.69 16.33 6.90
CA THR A 35 -8.01 16.44 7.54
C THR A 35 -8.99 17.29 6.73
N GLY A 36 -8.53 17.98 5.69
CA GLY A 36 -9.39 18.78 4.83
C GLY A 36 -8.73 19.19 3.52
N ILE A 37 -9.58 19.45 2.52
CA ILE A 37 -9.16 19.95 1.21
C ILE A 37 -10.07 21.11 0.82
N GLU A 38 -9.47 22.27 0.50
CA GLU A 38 -10.20 23.38 -0.07
C GLU A 38 -10.22 23.26 -1.59
N TYR A 39 -11.39 22.98 -2.13
CA TYR A 39 -11.61 22.80 -3.56
C TYR A 39 -12.55 23.89 -4.10
N ARG A 40 -12.08 24.69 -5.08
CA ARG A 40 -12.86 25.77 -5.69
C ARG A 40 -12.52 25.91 -7.16
N GLY A 41 -13.54 26.16 -7.98
CA GLY A 41 -13.36 26.42 -9.41
C GLY A 41 -12.71 25.27 -10.18
N GLY A 42 -12.92 24.02 -9.74
CA GLY A 42 -12.32 22.83 -10.36
C GLY A 42 -10.88 22.53 -9.89
N TRP A 43 -10.39 23.20 -8.81
CA TRP A 43 -9.00 23.12 -8.36
C TRP A 43 -8.87 23.04 -6.84
N ILE A 44 -7.90 22.26 -6.38
CA ILE A 44 -7.47 22.28 -4.97
C ILE A 44 -6.60 23.54 -4.76
N GLN A 45 -7.01 24.37 -3.82
CA GLN A 45 -6.33 25.59 -3.44
C GLN A 45 -5.35 25.33 -2.28
N SER A 46 -5.78 24.51 -1.33
CA SER A 46 -4.99 24.16 -0.15
C SER A 46 -5.43 22.82 0.43
N VAL A 47 -4.53 22.22 1.19
CA VAL A 47 -4.75 21.01 1.99
C VAL A 47 -4.57 21.40 3.44
N THR A 48 -5.46 20.94 4.32
CA THR A 48 -5.31 21.04 5.77
C THR A 48 -4.74 19.75 6.31
N ALA A 49 -3.69 19.86 7.12
CA ALA A 49 -3.10 18.75 7.85
C ALA A 49 -3.13 19.09 9.34
N THR A 50 -3.37 18.09 10.18
CA THR A 50 -3.46 18.24 11.63
C THR A 50 -2.33 17.49 12.31
N ASP A 51 -1.54 18.16 13.11
CA ASP A 51 -0.54 17.50 13.96
C ASP A 51 -1.24 16.70 15.07
N LYS A 52 -1.05 15.39 15.06
CA LYS A 52 -1.67 14.49 16.06
C LYS A 52 -1.08 14.64 17.47
N GLU A 53 0.09 15.23 17.60
CA GLU A 53 0.76 15.40 18.91
C GLU A 53 0.31 16.68 19.59
N THR A 54 0.11 17.75 18.83
CA THR A 54 -0.27 19.07 19.35
C THR A 54 -1.73 19.45 19.13
N GLY A 55 -2.38 18.85 18.12
CA GLY A 55 -3.70 19.22 17.63
C GLY A 55 -3.71 20.48 16.75
N GLU A 56 -2.53 21.02 16.42
CA GLU A 56 -2.44 22.21 15.57
C GLU A 56 -2.77 21.88 14.12
N GLU A 57 -3.51 22.79 13.46
CA GLU A 57 -3.89 22.65 12.05
C GLU A 57 -3.01 23.54 11.17
N PHE A 58 -2.51 22.95 10.09
CA PHE A 58 -1.69 23.62 9.09
C PHE A 58 -2.40 23.67 7.76
N ARG A 59 -2.65 24.88 7.25
CA ARG A 59 -3.18 25.09 5.91
C ARG A 59 -2.04 25.26 4.91
N ILE A 60 -1.90 24.30 3.99
CA ILE A 60 -0.82 24.22 3.01
C ILE A 60 -1.37 24.57 1.63
N ARG A 61 -1.00 25.74 1.09
CA ARG A 61 -1.31 26.11 -0.29
C ARG A 61 -0.46 25.28 -1.25
N THR A 62 -1.07 24.73 -2.28
CA THR A 62 -0.38 23.82 -3.18
C THR A 62 -0.76 24.04 -4.65
N LYS A 63 0.15 23.72 -5.55
CA LYS A 63 -0.08 23.70 -7.01
C LYS A 63 -0.53 22.33 -7.51
N MET A 64 -0.14 21.27 -6.82
CA MET A 64 -0.43 19.87 -7.17
C MET A 64 -0.53 19.04 -5.91
N VAL A 65 -1.41 18.08 -5.89
CA VAL A 65 -1.56 17.10 -4.81
C VAL A 65 -1.33 15.69 -5.37
N PHE A 66 -0.50 14.90 -4.73
CA PHE A 66 -0.36 13.48 -4.98
C PHE A 66 -1.05 12.72 -3.85
N ASN A 67 -2.17 12.09 -4.16
CA ASN A 67 -2.85 11.20 -3.23
C ASN A 67 -2.28 9.79 -3.38
N ALA A 68 -1.25 9.47 -2.60
CA ALA A 68 -0.60 8.16 -2.55
C ALA A 68 -0.87 7.46 -1.20
N ALA A 69 -2.06 7.68 -0.63
CA ALA A 69 -2.42 7.26 0.73
C ALA A 69 -2.76 5.75 0.85
N GLY A 70 -2.43 4.92 -0.17
CA GLY A 70 -2.60 3.48 -0.13
C GLY A 70 -4.05 3.05 0.14
N ALA A 71 -4.30 2.37 1.25
CA ALA A 71 -5.65 1.94 1.64
C ALA A 71 -6.61 3.10 1.95
N TRP A 72 -6.09 4.31 2.12
CA TRP A 72 -6.85 5.52 2.47
C TRP A 72 -7.01 6.52 1.31
N VAL A 73 -6.75 6.13 0.06
CA VAL A 73 -6.93 7.04 -1.09
C VAL A 73 -8.38 7.51 -1.25
N ASP A 74 -9.36 6.64 -1.00
CA ASP A 74 -10.78 6.98 -1.15
C ASP A 74 -11.28 7.98 -0.10
N PRO A 75 -10.95 7.88 1.19
CA PRO A 75 -11.23 8.94 2.15
C PRO A 75 -10.72 10.33 1.72
N ILE A 76 -9.53 10.42 1.15
CA ILE A 76 -8.98 11.70 0.65
C ILE A 76 -9.81 12.23 -0.53
N ARG A 77 -10.19 11.37 -1.47
CA ARG A 77 -11.04 11.74 -2.62
C ARG A 77 -12.41 12.25 -2.17
N ARG A 78 -13.00 11.60 -1.16
CA ARG A 78 -14.31 11.98 -0.61
C ARG A 78 -14.31 13.28 0.20
N MET A 79 -13.16 13.83 0.55
CA MET A 79 -13.07 15.20 1.07
C MET A 79 -13.42 16.26 0.03
N ILE A 80 -13.34 15.91 -1.27
CA ILE A 80 -13.68 16.78 -2.40
C ILE A 80 -15.05 16.41 -2.97
N ASP A 81 -15.25 15.13 -3.23
CA ASP A 81 -16.49 14.57 -3.79
C ASP A 81 -16.98 13.43 -2.89
N PRO A 82 -17.96 13.67 -2.02
CA PRO A 82 -18.51 12.64 -1.13
C PRO A 82 -19.06 11.40 -1.85
N GLU A 83 -19.49 11.56 -3.10
CA GLU A 83 -20.01 10.47 -3.94
C GLU A 83 -18.93 9.77 -4.79
N ALA A 84 -17.64 10.12 -4.57
CA ALA A 84 -16.55 9.50 -5.32
C ALA A 84 -16.57 7.97 -5.16
N SER A 85 -16.53 7.27 -6.28
CA SER A 85 -16.55 5.81 -6.35
C SER A 85 -15.36 5.20 -5.60
N THR A 86 -15.58 4.02 -5.00
CA THR A 86 -14.51 3.30 -4.30
C THR A 86 -13.51 2.71 -5.28
N LEU A 87 -12.28 3.22 -5.26
CA LEU A 87 -11.18 2.74 -6.11
C LEU A 87 -10.45 1.54 -5.51
N VAL A 88 -10.46 1.41 -4.19
CA VAL A 88 -9.62 0.45 -3.49
C VAL A 88 -10.46 -0.55 -2.70
N GLN A 89 -10.22 -1.83 -2.98
CA GLN A 89 -10.63 -2.92 -2.10
C GLN A 89 -9.47 -3.26 -1.17
N VAL A 90 -9.70 -3.16 0.13
CA VAL A 90 -8.66 -3.41 1.13
C VAL A 90 -8.60 -4.89 1.45
N SER A 91 -7.39 -5.47 1.44
CA SER A 91 -7.16 -6.84 1.86
C SER A 91 -6.02 -6.92 2.87
N ARG A 92 -6.28 -7.59 4.00
CA ARG A 92 -5.27 -7.87 5.01
C ARG A 92 -4.44 -9.09 4.62
N GLY A 93 -3.12 -8.96 4.75
CA GLY A 93 -2.18 -10.05 4.64
C GLY A 93 -1.40 -10.21 5.94
N SER A 94 -1.45 -11.40 6.51
CA SER A 94 -0.88 -11.72 7.83
C SER A 94 0.31 -12.63 7.73
N HIS A 95 1.21 -12.53 8.68
CA HIS A 95 2.44 -13.32 8.78
C HIS A 95 2.68 -13.77 10.22
N ILE A 96 3.33 -14.91 10.37
CA ILE A 96 3.88 -15.40 11.63
C ILE A 96 5.40 -15.51 11.54
N LEU A 97 6.06 -15.30 12.65
CA LEU A 97 7.51 -15.52 12.83
C LEU A 97 7.74 -16.74 13.72
N LEU A 98 8.59 -17.64 13.24
CA LEU A 98 9.01 -18.86 13.93
C LEU A 98 10.52 -18.83 14.16
N ASP A 99 11.01 -19.71 15.02
CA ASP A 99 12.43 -19.94 15.16
C ASP A 99 13.04 -20.49 13.86
N LYS A 100 14.25 -20.02 13.49
CA LYS A 100 14.93 -20.44 12.26
C LYS A 100 15.19 -21.95 12.19
N SER A 101 15.21 -22.65 13.33
CA SER A 101 15.39 -24.09 13.40
C SER A 101 14.29 -24.92 12.73
N PHE A 102 13.13 -24.33 12.44
CA PHE A 102 12.07 -24.99 11.66
C PHE A 102 12.46 -25.17 10.18
N MET A 103 13.30 -24.31 9.65
CA MET A 103 13.84 -24.39 8.29
C MET A 103 15.27 -23.84 8.27
N PRO A 104 16.26 -24.67 8.65
CA PRO A 104 17.66 -24.25 8.64
C PRO A 104 18.16 -23.92 7.23
N GLY A 105 19.07 -22.94 7.12
CA GLY A 105 19.63 -22.51 5.83
C GLY A 105 19.14 -21.13 5.40
N GLU A 106 19.48 -20.77 4.16
CA GLU A 106 19.21 -19.43 3.60
C GLU A 106 18.24 -19.48 2.40
N THR A 107 17.73 -20.65 2.06
CA THR A 107 16.80 -20.82 0.94
C THR A 107 15.38 -20.72 1.42
N GLY A 108 14.58 -19.81 0.83
CA GLY A 108 13.15 -19.75 1.08
C GLY A 108 12.39 -20.87 0.38
N MET A 109 11.23 -21.20 0.91
CA MET A 109 10.32 -22.19 0.35
C MET A 109 9.04 -21.49 -0.13
N LEU A 110 8.65 -21.79 -1.37
CA LEU A 110 7.33 -21.46 -1.89
C LEU A 110 6.43 -22.69 -1.72
N ILE A 111 5.37 -22.54 -0.97
CA ILE A 111 4.32 -23.55 -0.79
C ILE A 111 3.25 -23.29 -1.85
N PRO A 112 3.17 -24.10 -2.91
CA PRO A 112 2.45 -23.74 -4.13
C PRO A 112 0.95 -23.94 -4.03
N LYS A 113 0.48 -24.69 -3.04
CA LYS A 113 -0.92 -25.08 -2.94
C LYS A 113 -1.39 -25.06 -1.49
N THR A 114 -2.13 -24.04 -1.16
CA THR A 114 -2.86 -23.95 0.11
C THR A 114 -4.29 -24.45 -0.07
N ARG A 115 -5.01 -24.69 1.03
CA ARG A 115 -6.41 -25.13 1.02
C ARG A 115 -7.33 -24.15 0.28
N ASP A 116 -7.02 -22.86 0.30
CA ASP A 116 -7.76 -21.80 -0.38
C ASP A 116 -7.24 -21.48 -1.80
N GLY A 117 -6.30 -22.27 -2.32
CA GLY A 117 -5.77 -22.15 -3.67
C GLY A 117 -4.70 -21.09 -3.86
N ARG A 118 -4.22 -20.47 -2.79
CA ARG A 118 -3.17 -19.44 -2.80
C ARG A 118 -1.79 -20.05 -2.63
N VAL A 119 -0.80 -19.16 -2.60
CA VAL A 119 0.59 -19.50 -2.35
C VAL A 119 0.99 -18.96 -0.98
N LEU A 120 1.65 -19.79 -0.19
CA LEU A 120 2.28 -19.41 1.07
C LEU A 120 3.80 -19.44 0.89
N PHE A 121 4.50 -18.58 1.59
CA PHE A 121 5.96 -18.58 1.63
C PHE A 121 6.43 -18.89 3.04
N ALA A 122 7.55 -19.61 3.13
CA ALA A 122 8.36 -19.72 4.33
C ALA A 122 9.76 -19.25 3.94
N ILE A 123 10.21 -18.12 4.47
CA ILE A 123 11.46 -17.49 4.08
C ILE A 123 12.31 -17.12 5.28
N PRO A 124 13.64 -17.31 5.21
CA PRO A 124 14.55 -16.79 6.22
C PRO A 124 14.41 -15.27 6.33
N TRP A 125 14.26 -14.77 7.55
CA TRP A 125 14.09 -13.36 7.85
C TRP A 125 14.88 -13.00 9.11
N HIS A 126 16.04 -12.36 8.93
CA HIS A 126 17.00 -12.22 10.00
C HIS A 126 17.32 -13.59 10.62
N ASP A 127 17.24 -13.72 11.95
CA ASP A 127 17.45 -14.99 12.66
C ASP A 127 16.16 -15.79 12.89
N MET A 128 15.13 -15.52 12.09
CA MET A 128 13.80 -16.12 12.19
C MET A 128 13.38 -16.75 10.86
N LEU A 129 12.27 -17.47 10.89
CA LEU A 129 11.54 -17.95 9.74
C LEU A 129 10.22 -17.18 9.63
N LEU A 130 10.06 -16.44 8.54
CA LEU A 130 8.83 -15.73 8.21
C LEU A 130 7.92 -16.63 7.40
N VAL A 131 6.68 -16.86 7.88
CA VAL A 131 5.67 -17.64 7.18
C VAL A 131 4.46 -16.76 6.87
N GLY A 132 4.02 -16.74 5.65
CA GLY A 132 2.88 -15.96 5.16
C GLY A 132 2.76 -16.01 3.64
N THR A 133 1.69 -15.54 3.09
CA THR A 133 0.75 -14.57 3.66
C THR A 133 -0.69 -15.06 3.50
N THR A 134 -1.57 -14.55 4.34
CA THR A 134 -3.03 -14.66 4.16
C THR A 134 -3.55 -13.56 3.22
N ASP A 135 -4.85 -13.58 2.95
CA ASP A 135 -5.52 -12.55 2.13
C ASP A 135 -6.99 -12.50 2.54
N VAL A 136 -7.29 -11.61 3.46
CA VAL A 136 -8.62 -11.46 4.05
C VAL A 136 -9.16 -10.08 3.72
N GLU A 137 -10.28 -10.03 3.00
CA GLU A 137 -10.95 -8.78 2.67
C GLU A 137 -11.31 -7.99 3.93
N GLN A 138 -11.09 -6.68 3.88
CA GLN A 138 -11.42 -5.76 4.96
C GLN A 138 -12.41 -4.71 4.46
N ARG A 139 -13.43 -4.40 5.27
CA ARG A 139 -14.39 -3.35 4.96
C ARG A 139 -13.80 -1.96 5.16
N GLU A 140 -12.93 -1.83 6.15
CA GLU A 140 -12.29 -0.57 6.53
C GLU A 140 -10.79 -0.77 6.67
N ALA A 141 -10.02 0.29 6.41
CA ALA A 141 -8.59 0.29 6.59
C ALA A 141 -8.23 0.63 8.05
N ASP A 142 -7.43 -0.23 8.67
CA ASP A 142 -6.89 -0.02 10.01
C ASP A 142 -5.39 0.30 9.91
N PHE A 143 -4.89 1.22 10.73
CA PHE A 143 -3.46 1.55 10.81
C PHE A 143 -2.64 0.47 11.52
N ASP A 144 -3.28 -0.34 12.37
CA ASP A 144 -2.64 -1.42 13.11
C ASP A 144 -3.46 -2.72 13.00
N PRO A 145 -3.56 -3.29 11.78
CA PRO A 145 -4.37 -4.48 11.54
C PRO A 145 -3.83 -5.66 12.35
N LYS A 146 -4.71 -6.31 13.08
CA LYS A 146 -4.35 -7.47 13.92
C LYS A 146 -4.53 -8.76 13.14
N VAL A 147 -3.62 -9.71 13.38
CA VAL A 147 -3.72 -11.06 12.86
C VAL A 147 -4.79 -11.81 13.65
N SER A 148 -5.72 -12.48 12.97
CA SER A 148 -6.73 -13.27 13.65
C SER A 148 -6.22 -14.68 14.00
N ASP A 149 -6.88 -15.31 14.96
CA ASP A 149 -6.55 -16.67 15.36
C ASP A 149 -6.71 -17.67 14.21
N GLU A 150 -7.72 -17.48 13.37
CA GLU A 150 -7.97 -18.31 12.20
C GLU A 150 -6.85 -18.20 11.16
N GLU A 151 -6.27 -16.99 10.99
CA GLU A 151 -5.14 -16.78 10.10
C GLU A 151 -3.87 -17.45 10.64
N ILE A 152 -3.66 -17.39 11.95
CA ILE A 152 -2.52 -18.08 12.60
C ILE A 152 -2.64 -19.59 12.40
N ASP A 153 -3.82 -20.16 12.70
CA ASP A 153 -4.06 -21.60 12.53
C ASP A 153 -3.91 -22.05 11.08
N PHE A 154 -4.42 -21.26 10.13
CA PHE A 154 -4.25 -21.53 8.71
C PHE A 154 -2.77 -21.60 8.30
N MET A 155 -1.94 -20.64 8.76
CA MET A 155 -0.52 -20.61 8.44
C MET A 155 0.22 -21.78 9.10
N ILE A 156 -0.10 -22.10 10.34
CA ILE A 156 0.47 -23.26 11.08
C ILE A 156 0.13 -24.56 10.37
N GLU A 157 -1.14 -24.82 10.09
CA GLU A 157 -1.62 -26.03 9.43
C GLU A 157 -0.95 -26.20 8.06
N THR A 158 -0.94 -25.13 7.27
CA THR A 158 -0.39 -25.15 5.92
C THR A 158 1.12 -25.39 5.92
N ALA A 159 1.89 -24.65 6.72
CA ALA A 159 3.34 -24.76 6.75
C ALA A 159 3.83 -26.07 7.38
N SER A 160 3.14 -26.60 8.40
CA SER A 160 3.47 -27.89 9.04
C SER A 160 3.47 -29.06 8.06
N GLY A 161 2.67 -29.00 6.99
CA GLY A 161 2.66 -30.04 5.95
C GLY A 161 3.91 -30.07 5.06
N TYR A 162 4.80 -29.07 5.16
CA TYR A 162 5.98 -28.91 4.32
C TYR A 162 7.30 -28.81 5.10
N LEU A 163 7.22 -28.72 6.43
CA LEU A 163 8.38 -28.65 7.31
C LEU A 163 8.62 -29.99 8.01
N ASP A 164 9.85 -30.26 8.39
CA ASP A 164 10.23 -31.52 9.06
C ASP A 164 9.60 -31.66 10.45
N LYS A 165 9.25 -30.54 11.08
CA LYS A 165 8.62 -30.52 12.40
C LYS A 165 7.26 -29.83 12.31
N PRO A 166 6.21 -30.38 12.93
CA PRO A 166 4.94 -29.69 13.05
C PRO A 166 5.08 -28.42 13.88
N ILE A 167 4.40 -27.37 13.44
CA ILE A 167 4.36 -26.08 14.15
C ILE A 167 3.18 -26.12 15.12
N THR A 168 3.37 -25.55 16.30
CA THR A 168 2.30 -25.29 17.28
C THR A 168 2.14 -23.79 17.51
N ARG A 169 1.04 -23.37 18.12
CA ARG A 169 0.87 -21.94 18.51
C ARG A 169 1.96 -21.44 19.47
N ALA A 170 2.53 -22.31 20.31
CA ALA A 170 3.62 -21.95 21.23
C ALA A 170 4.93 -21.63 20.51
N ASP A 171 5.09 -22.08 19.26
CA ASP A 171 6.27 -21.81 18.45
C ASP A 171 6.22 -20.44 17.77
N VAL A 172 5.04 -19.81 17.70
CA VAL A 172 4.85 -18.49 17.11
C VAL A 172 5.46 -17.42 18.02
N LYS A 173 6.55 -16.80 17.57
CA LYS A 173 7.29 -15.78 18.32
C LYS A 173 6.69 -14.40 18.18
N ALA A 174 6.19 -14.07 16.99
CA ALA A 174 5.51 -12.80 16.69
C ALA A 174 4.58 -12.95 15.52
N THR A 175 3.64 -12.02 15.40
CA THR A 175 2.72 -11.89 14.28
C THR A 175 2.68 -10.46 13.81
N PHE A 176 2.45 -10.24 12.52
CA PHE A 176 2.14 -8.92 11.98
C PHE A 176 1.26 -9.03 10.74
N ALA A 177 0.54 -7.96 10.47
CA ALA A 177 -0.30 -7.85 9.28
C ALA A 177 -0.09 -6.50 8.60
N GLY A 178 -0.41 -6.46 7.31
CA GLY A 178 -0.43 -5.26 6.50
C GLY A 178 -1.66 -5.23 5.60
N LEU A 179 -2.00 -4.04 5.11
CA LEU A 179 -3.12 -3.85 4.20
C LEU A 179 -2.64 -3.69 2.76
N ARG A 180 -3.28 -4.41 1.85
CA ARG A 180 -3.09 -4.26 0.40
C ARG A 180 -4.19 -3.35 -0.15
N PRO A 181 -3.84 -2.23 -0.79
CA PRO A 181 -4.78 -1.42 -1.54
C PRO A 181 -4.97 -2.03 -2.94
N LEU A 182 -5.89 -2.95 -3.09
CA LEU A 182 -6.16 -3.60 -4.37
C LEU A 182 -7.00 -2.67 -5.25
N PHE A 183 -6.50 -2.29 -6.41
CA PHE A 183 -7.20 -1.40 -7.33
C PHE A 183 -8.37 -2.09 -8.00
N ASN A 184 -9.55 -1.45 -7.99
CA ASN A 184 -10.75 -1.88 -8.67
C ASN A 184 -10.94 -1.10 -9.99
N PRO A 185 -10.61 -1.68 -11.17
CA PRO A 185 -10.74 -0.99 -12.45
C PRO A 185 -12.18 -0.63 -12.82
N GLN A 186 -13.19 -1.34 -12.31
CA GLN A 186 -14.60 -1.07 -12.59
C GLN A 186 -15.06 0.28 -12.03
N ALA A 187 -14.41 0.77 -10.98
CA ALA A 187 -14.71 2.07 -10.38
C ALA A 187 -14.39 3.25 -11.31
N THR A 188 -13.58 3.06 -12.35
CA THR A 188 -13.19 4.11 -13.31
C THR A 188 -14.01 4.07 -14.60
N GLY A 189 -15.06 3.22 -14.69
CA GLY A 189 -15.89 3.08 -15.90
C GLY A 189 -15.19 2.38 -17.06
N SER A 190 -14.01 1.82 -16.86
CA SER A 190 -13.32 1.01 -17.86
C SER A 190 -14.02 -0.34 -17.98
N ALA A 191 -14.86 -0.49 -19.00
CA ALA A 191 -15.57 -1.72 -19.32
C ALA A 191 -14.58 -2.83 -19.72
N GLY A 192 -14.37 -3.77 -18.85
CA GLY A 192 -13.58 -4.97 -19.12
C GLY A 192 -13.96 -6.05 -18.13
N GLY A 193 -14.81 -6.99 -18.55
CA GLY A 193 -15.25 -8.25 -17.99
C GLY A 193 -14.89 -8.62 -16.55
N THR A 194 -15.52 -9.63 -15.95
CA THR A 194 -15.31 -10.18 -14.61
C THR A 194 -13.84 -10.07 -14.12
N ALA A 195 -13.45 -8.86 -13.77
CA ALA A 195 -12.07 -8.52 -13.51
C ALA A 195 -11.71 -9.03 -12.10
N LYS A 196 -10.80 -9.99 -12.06
CA LYS A 196 -9.95 -10.19 -10.88
C LYS A 196 -9.37 -8.82 -10.51
N VAL A 197 -9.54 -8.42 -9.26
CA VAL A 197 -8.99 -7.18 -8.71
C VAL A 197 -7.52 -7.08 -9.13
N SER A 198 -7.17 -6.02 -9.84
CA SER A 198 -5.86 -5.91 -10.49
C SER A 198 -4.76 -5.65 -9.45
N ARG A 199 -3.63 -6.32 -9.63
CA ARG A 199 -2.38 -6.01 -8.90
C ARG A 199 -1.51 -4.98 -9.64
N GLU A 200 -2.01 -4.42 -10.73
CA GLU A 200 -1.38 -3.32 -11.43
C GLU A 200 -1.62 -2.02 -10.66
N HIS A 201 -0.73 -1.06 -10.82
CA HIS A 201 -0.94 0.27 -10.26
C HIS A 201 -1.76 1.14 -11.22
N ALA A 202 -2.50 2.06 -10.63
CA ALA A 202 -3.22 3.09 -11.35
C ALA A 202 -2.67 4.47 -11.00
N VAL A 203 -2.59 5.35 -11.98
CA VAL A 203 -2.27 6.76 -11.84
C VAL A 203 -3.42 7.54 -12.46
N LEU A 204 -4.20 8.20 -11.63
CA LEU A 204 -5.47 8.80 -12.01
C LEU A 204 -5.42 10.32 -11.79
N PRO A 205 -5.41 11.13 -12.87
CA PRO A 205 -5.59 12.58 -12.75
C PRO A 205 -7.04 12.91 -12.38
N GLU A 206 -7.23 13.57 -11.23
CA GLU A 206 -8.55 13.91 -10.69
C GLU A 206 -8.59 15.36 -10.18
N PHE A 207 -9.79 15.89 -9.96
CA PHE A 207 -10.04 17.16 -9.28
C PHE A 207 -9.10 18.31 -9.69
N GLY A 208 -8.91 18.48 -11.01
CA GLY A 208 -8.05 19.54 -11.52
C GLY A 208 -6.56 19.27 -11.32
N ASN A 209 -6.03 19.36 -10.13
CA ASN A 209 -4.62 19.25 -9.81
C ASN A 209 -4.30 18.17 -8.77
N MET A 210 -5.06 17.10 -8.72
CA MET A 210 -4.74 15.90 -7.94
C MET A 210 -4.34 14.74 -8.86
N ILE A 211 -3.34 13.99 -8.44
CA ILE A 211 -2.93 12.70 -9.03
C ILE A 211 -3.11 11.64 -7.95
N THR A 212 -4.10 10.76 -8.12
CA THR A 212 -4.28 9.60 -7.25
C THR A 212 -3.44 8.44 -7.75
N VAL A 213 -2.61 7.86 -6.87
CA VAL A 213 -1.76 6.70 -7.14
C VAL A 213 -2.17 5.57 -6.21
N THR A 214 -2.59 4.44 -6.77
CA THR A 214 -3.06 3.30 -5.98
C THR A 214 -2.79 1.96 -6.65
N GLY A 215 -2.99 0.86 -5.92
CA GLY A 215 -2.65 -0.48 -6.40
C GLY A 215 -1.15 -0.73 -6.45
N GLY A 216 -0.74 -1.66 -7.32
CA GLY A 216 0.66 -1.99 -7.52
C GLY A 216 1.27 -2.82 -6.39
N LYS A 217 2.60 -2.81 -6.35
CA LYS A 217 3.40 -3.52 -5.35
C LYS A 217 4.50 -2.60 -4.83
N TRP A 218 4.92 -2.82 -3.59
CA TRP A 218 6.03 -2.08 -2.98
C TRP A 218 7.32 -2.14 -3.82
N THR A 219 7.61 -3.28 -4.42
CA THR A 219 8.77 -3.47 -5.33
C THR A 219 8.71 -2.61 -6.60
N ALA A 220 7.55 -2.09 -6.98
CA ALA A 220 7.36 -1.24 -8.15
C ALA A 220 7.29 0.27 -7.82
N TYR A 221 7.55 0.67 -6.57
CA TYR A 221 7.37 2.04 -6.08
C TYR A 221 8.01 3.11 -6.97
N ARG A 222 9.24 2.85 -7.45
CA ARG A 222 9.97 3.78 -8.30
C ARG A 222 9.28 4.01 -9.65
N LYS A 223 8.77 2.93 -10.27
CA LYS A 223 8.03 3.02 -11.52
C LYS A 223 6.68 3.72 -11.34
N MET A 224 6.02 3.46 -10.21
CA MET A 224 4.78 4.15 -9.84
C MET A 224 5.02 5.66 -9.68
N ALA A 225 6.10 6.05 -9.00
CA ALA A 225 6.49 7.46 -8.85
C ALA A 225 6.81 8.12 -10.19
N GLU A 226 7.55 7.43 -11.07
CA GLU A 226 7.88 7.90 -12.43
C GLU A 226 6.61 8.17 -13.24
N HIS A 227 5.64 7.24 -13.21
CA HIS A 227 4.35 7.42 -13.91
C HIS A 227 3.57 8.61 -13.33
N ALA A 228 3.51 8.73 -12.00
CA ALA A 228 2.83 9.84 -11.35
C ALA A 228 3.44 11.20 -11.72
N MET A 229 4.76 11.29 -11.76
CA MET A 229 5.46 12.51 -12.16
C MET A 229 5.28 12.84 -13.64
N THR A 230 5.22 11.84 -14.52
CA THR A 230 4.93 12.02 -15.93
C THR A 230 3.54 12.62 -16.13
N GLU A 231 2.52 12.05 -15.48
CA GLU A 231 1.15 12.57 -15.54
C GLU A 231 1.04 13.99 -14.96
N ALA A 232 1.70 14.27 -13.86
CA ALA A 232 1.73 15.60 -13.26
C ALA A 232 2.35 16.64 -14.21
N THR A 233 3.44 16.28 -14.88
CA THR A 233 4.13 17.17 -15.83
C THR A 233 3.26 17.47 -17.04
N LEU A 234 2.65 16.45 -17.65
CA LEU A 234 1.72 16.62 -18.77
C LEU A 234 0.53 17.49 -18.40
N ARG A 235 -0.01 17.30 -17.20
CA ARG A 235 -1.12 18.10 -16.71
C ARG A 235 -0.73 19.54 -16.45
N HIS A 236 0.42 19.78 -15.83
CA HIS A 236 0.94 21.13 -15.60
C HIS A 236 1.13 21.90 -16.93
N GLN A 237 1.67 21.25 -17.95
CA GLN A 237 1.84 21.86 -19.29
C GLN A 237 0.49 22.25 -19.93
N ARG A 238 -0.52 21.35 -19.88
CA ARG A 238 -1.88 21.64 -20.37
C ARG A 238 -2.52 22.82 -19.65
N LEU A 239 -2.29 22.94 -18.36
CA LEU A 239 -2.78 24.02 -17.52
C LEU A 239 -2.12 25.35 -17.84
N ALA A 240 -0.79 25.37 -17.96
CA ALA A 240 -0.05 26.57 -18.35
C ALA A 240 -0.54 27.08 -19.72
N ALA A 241 -0.80 26.18 -20.67
CA ALA A 241 -1.37 26.52 -21.97
C ALA A 241 -2.80 27.08 -21.87
N HIS A 242 -3.65 26.47 -21.04
CA HIS A 242 -5.03 26.93 -20.82
C HIS A 242 -5.09 28.35 -20.22
N PHE A 243 -4.28 28.61 -19.20
CA PHE A 243 -4.21 29.96 -18.58
C PHE A 243 -3.54 31.01 -19.48
N ALA A 244 -2.64 30.59 -20.36
CA ALA A 244 -2.05 31.51 -21.34
C ALA A 244 -3.06 31.87 -22.45
N ALA A 245 -3.94 30.97 -22.85
CA ALA A 245 -4.97 31.22 -23.86
C ALA A 245 -6.18 32.00 -23.32
N ALA A 246 -6.36 32.08 -22.01
CA ALA A 246 -7.45 32.82 -21.35
C ALA A 246 -7.08 34.28 -21.00
N ARG A 247 -5.88 34.75 -21.33
CA ARG A 247 -5.42 36.14 -21.27
C ARG A 247 -5.49 36.80 -22.62
#